data_ceb0a52eabb24e9f60cb7532535d8611
#
_entry.id   ceb0a52eabb24e9f60cb7532535d8611
#
_cell.length_a   1.000
_cell.length_b   1.000
_cell.length_c   1.000
_cell.angle_alpha   90.00
_cell.angle_beta   90.00
_cell.angle_gamma   90.00
#
_symmetry.space_group_name_H-M   'P 1'
#
loop_
_entity.id
_entity.type
_entity.pdbx_description
1 polymer ?
#
loop_
_entity_poly.entity_id
_entity_poly.type
_entity_poly.pdbx_seq_one_letter_code
_entity_poly.pdbx_strand_id
1 'polypeptide(L)'
;MKLLNPGDVMDGFEIEACLHAGGMAHIYTVKHALSEDGTRRDSEFPMAMKIPRMTAGDGAENIVSFEVEQQILLAITGPHVPRFVAAGDLSRMPYLVMEYVNATTLETWAENFHKESFQTGLHDRAIAKLGAELAHAVHSLHKQNVCHLDLKPANVLIRPNGKVVLLDFGLSCHAHYPDLLAEEMRKAVGSPAWIAPEQVVGVRGDPRSDIFAIGVMLYELATSELPFGEPITTGGMRQRLWMDPVPPRKRNPNVPEWLQEVILKCLHPEAAKRYPSAAHLAMDLSNPEQIRITERGKQIKGTDFKEHLKRWIKAAGMHYQPSPLPSRQIKEVPILMVALPHADVSDATWYSLREAVDRSLGIRPGARLACVTVISPNDTNSTELHKSESSVHRVHLARMQQWSQGLDLQDHQVSFHVLEASDVAHALVTYAAGNEVSMIIMGAATHGLQMQRFVSTVPIKVAMDAPCTVILVKQDVPFELLGTLNDD
;
A
#
# COMPACT_ATOMS: atom_id res chain seq x y z
N MET A 1 -16.88 27.81 20.58
CA MET A 1 -18.11 27.50 19.83
C MET A 1 -19.01 26.67 20.72
N LYS A 2 -20.34 26.91 20.74
CA LYS A 2 -21.29 26.12 21.54
C LYS A 2 -21.41 24.73 20.90
N LEU A 3 -21.45 23.68 21.72
CA LEU A 3 -21.77 22.33 21.22
C LEU A 3 -23.16 22.34 20.54
N LEU A 4 -23.22 21.70 19.37
CA LEU A 4 -24.49 21.50 18.67
C LEU A 4 -25.28 20.36 19.33
N ASN A 5 -26.61 20.53 19.41
CA ASN A 5 -27.48 19.51 19.96
C ASN A 5 -28.21 18.73 18.87
N PRO A 6 -28.67 17.52 19.16
CA PRO A 6 -29.56 16.81 18.25
C PRO A 6 -30.77 17.68 17.83
N GLY A 7 -31.02 17.76 16.53
CA GLY A 7 -32.04 18.60 15.92
C GLY A 7 -31.56 19.98 15.46
N ASP A 8 -30.37 20.44 15.88
CA ASP A 8 -29.80 21.67 15.31
C ASP A 8 -29.50 21.47 13.81
N VAL A 9 -29.77 22.52 13.00
CA VAL A 9 -29.52 22.47 11.55
C VAL A 9 -28.41 23.44 11.19
N MET A 10 -27.46 22.96 10.39
CA MET A 10 -26.35 23.74 9.85
C MET A 10 -26.16 23.45 8.36
N ASP A 11 -26.30 24.49 7.52
CA ASP A 11 -26.12 24.45 6.05
C ASP A 11 -26.82 23.24 5.37
N GLY A 12 -28.06 22.97 5.78
CA GLY A 12 -28.87 21.89 5.22
C GLY A 12 -28.57 20.49 5.80
N PHE A 13 -27.77 20.40 6.88
CA PHE A 13 -27.53 19.18 7.62
C PHE A 13 -28.14 19.29 9.04
N GLU A 14 -28.91 18.30 9.43
CA GLU A 14 -29.51 18.15 10.78
C GLU A 14 -28.59 17.26 11.62
N ILE A 15 -28.20 17.73 12.81
CA ILE A 15 -27.38 16.99 13.76
C ILE A 15 -28.23 15.87 14.37
N GLU A 16 -27.72 14.64 14.37
CA GLU A 16 -28.35 13.48 14.99
C GLU A 16 -27.78 13.18 16.38
N ALA A 17 -26.45 13.09 16.47
CA ALA A 17 -25.74 12.82 17.72
C ALA A 17 -24.31 13.36 17.68
N CYS A 18 -23.74 13.66 18.84
CA CYS A 18 -22.33 13.91 19.00
C CYS A 18 -21.59 12.58 19.19
N LEU A 19 -20.74 12.21 18.25
CA LEU A 19 -19.93 10.99 18.33
C LEU A 19 -18.68 11.18 19.19
N HIS A 20 -18.04 12.35 19.04
CA HIS A 20 -16.78 12.64 19.72
C HIS A 20 -16.62 14.13 19.95
N ALA A 21 -16.25 14.50 21.18
CA ALA A 21 -15.93 15.85 21.57
C ALA A 21 -14.43 15.94 21.95
N GLY A 22 -13.58 15.95 20.93
CA GLY A 22 -12.12 15.95 21.10
C GLY A 22 -11.51 17.33 21.34
N GLY A 23 -10.20 17.36 21.55
CA GLY A 23 -9.44 18.61 21.74
C GLY A 23 -9.38 19.48 20.49
N MET A 24 -9.30 18.89 19.30
CA MET A 24 -9.13 19.60 18.02
C MET A 24 -10.44 19.81 17.26
N ALA A 25 -11.41 18.89 17.36
CA ALA A 25 -12.66 18.94 16.64
C ALA A 25 -13.79 18.23 17.38
N HIS A 26 -15.02 18.58 17.03
CA HIS A 26 -16.22 17.84 17.38
C HIS A 26 -16.70 17.06 16.15
N ILE A 27 -17.11 15.81 16.35
CA ILE A 27 -17.63 14.94 15.30
C ILE A 27 -19.08 14.58 15.65
N TYR A 28 -19.97 14.80 14.68
CA TYR A 28 -21.39 14.53 14.79
C TYR A 28 -21.84 13.56 13.71
N THR A 29 -22.81 12.71 13.99
CA THR A 29 -23.62 12.11 12.92
C THR A 29 -24.63 13.12 12.43
N VAL A 30 -24.81 13.16 11.11
CA VAL A 30 -25.72 14.11 10.47
C VAL A 30 -26.51 13.44 9.35
N LYS A 31 -27.66 14.03 9.03
CA LYS A 31 -28.46 13.71 7.86
C LYS A 31 -28.87 15.00 7.14
N HIS A 32 -29.35 14.91 5.91
CA HIS A 32 -29.88 16.09 5.24
C HIS A 32 -31.07 16.65 6.04
N ALA A 33 -31.12 17.95 6.20
CA ALA A 33 -32.27 18.61 6.82
C ALA A 33 -33.52 18.48 5.92
N LEU A 34 -34.69 18.72 6.49
CA LEU A 34 -35.94 18.82 5.72
C LEU A 34 -35.89 20.07 4.84
N SER A 35 -36.27 19.90 3.58
CA SER A 35 -36.50 21.03 2.67
C SER A 35 -37.80 21.80 3.05
N GLU A 36 -38.00 22.97 2.48
CA GLU A 36 -39.18 23.79 2.75
C GLU A 36 -40.51 23.07 2.42
N ASP A 37 -40.48 22.14 1.47
CA ASP A 37 -41.62 21.28 1.09
C ASP A 37 -41.85 20.07 2.00
N GLY A 38 -41.05 19.94 3.07
CA GLY A 38 -41.10 18.82 4.02
C GLY A 38 -40.45 17.51 3.51
N THR A 39 -39.84 17.53 2.34
CA THR A 39 -39.11 16.37 1.86
C THR A 39 -37.66 16.33 2.40
N ARG A 40 -37.07 15.14 2.52
CA ARG A 40 -35.68 14.96 2.89
C ARG A 40 -34.94 14.28 1.75
N ARG A 41 -33.77 14.81 1.40
CA ARG A 41 -32.89 14.15 0.44
C ARG A 41 -32.33 12.88 1.09
N ASP A 42 -32.53 11.75 0.44
CA ASP A 42 -31.89 10.48 0.88
C ASP A 42 -30.39 10.54 0.67
N SER A 43 -29.65 9.96 1.61
CA SER A 43 -28.21 9.75 1.51
C SER A 43 -27.94 8.28 1.23
N GLU A 44 -27.05 8.00 0.29
CA GLU A 44 -26.61 6.63 -0.04
C GLU A 44 -25.88 5.95 1.12
N PHE A 45 -25.38 6.73 2.08
CA PHE A 45 -24.59 6.26 3.22
C PHE A 45 -24.76 7.21 4.41
N PRO A 46 -24.52 6.74 5.64
CA PRO A 46 -24.53 7.59 6.82
C PRO A 46 -23.42 8.63 6.74
N MET A 47 -23.66 9.81 7.29
CA MET A 47 -22.76 10.95 7.20
C MET A 47 -22.24 11.38 8.57
N ALA A 48 -20.99 11.85 8.60
CA ALA A 48 -20.39 12.51 9.74
C ALA A 48 -20.00 13.94 9.38
N MET A 49 -20.19 14.85 10.33
CA MET A 49 -19.76 16.23 10.25
C MET A 49 -18.66 16.48 11.27
N LYS A 50 -17.48 16.91 10.81
CA LYS A 50 -16.35 17.32 11.64
C LYS A 50 -16.32 18.85 11.70
N ILE A 51 -16.32 19.42 12.90
CA ILE A 51 -16.29 20.86 13.15
C ILE A 51 -15.03 21.14 13.98
N PRO A 52 -14.09 21.98 13.51
CA PRO A 52 -12.88 22.30 14.27
C PRO A 52 -13.22 23.12 15.51
N ARG A 53 -12.51 22.89 16.59
CA ARG A 53 -12.60 23.77 17.78
C ARG A 53 -11.79 25.03 17.52
N MET A 54 -12.46 26.16 17.67
CA MET A 54 -11.85 27.49 17.59
C MET A 54 -11.99 28.14 18.96
N THR A 55 -11.03 27.91 19.86
CA THR A 55 -11.00 28.64 21.14
C THR A 55 -9.95 29.76 21.06
N ALA A 56 -10.22 30.89 21.72
CA ALA A 56 -9.27 31.99 21.78
C ALA A 56 -8.00 31.51 22.53
N GLY A 57 -6.94 31.25 21.77
CA GLY A 57 -5.68 30.68 22.28
C GLY A 57 -5.27 29.37 21.61
N ASP A 58 -6.13 28.69 20.87
CA ASP A 58 -5.75 27.59 19.98
C ASP A 58 -4.96 28.20 18.81
N GLY A 59 -3.76 27.70 18.57
CA GLY A 59 -2.86 28.23 17.54
C GLY A 59 -3.47 28.15 16.14
N ALA A 60 -2.99 28.97 15.23
CA ALA A 60 -3.32 28.92 13.79
C ALA A 60 -3.19 27.49 13.20
N GLU A 61 -2.39 26.64 13.85
CA GLU A 61 -2.11 25.25 13.51
C GLU A 61 -3.38 24.40 13.31
N ASN A 62 -4.40 24.53 14.18
CA ASN A 62 -5.65 23.77 14.08
C ASN A 62 -6.47 24.16 12.86
N ILE A 63 -6.48 25.44 12.51
CA ILE A 63 -7.23 25.96 11.35
C ILE A 63 -6.53 25.52 10.07
N VAL A 64 -5.20 25.65 10.00
CA VAL A 64 -4.41 25.23 8.85
C VAL A 64 -4.51 23.72 8.64
N SER A 65 -4.44 22.92 9.71
CA SER A 65 -4.64 21.47 9.64
C SER A 65 -6.02 21.11 9.10
N PHE A 66 -7.06 21.82 9.53
CA PHE A 66 -8.41 21.60 9.03
C PHE A 66 -8.57 22.01 7.56
N GLU A 67 -7.93 23.12 7.13
CA GLU A 67 -7.90 23.55 5.74
C GLU A 67 -7.20 22.50 4.85
N VAL A 68 -6.06 21.97 5.30
CA VAL A 68 -5.36 20.88 4.61
C VAL A 68 -6.25 19.66 4.46
N GLU A 69 -6.93 19.23 5.54
CA GLU A 69 -7.85 18.09 5.49
C GLU A 69 -8.97 18.29 4.47
N GLN A 70 -9.55 19.50 4.44
CA GLN A 70 -10.59 19.85 3.47
C GLN A 70 -10.06 19.78 2.03
N GLN A 71 -8.91 20.37 1.77
CA GLN A 71 -8.29 20.35 0.43
C GLN A 71 -7.95 18.93 -0.03
N ILE A 72 -7.41 18.10 0.86
CA ILE A 72 -7.05 16.72 0.55
C ILE A 72 -8.28 15.88 0.27
N LEU A 73 -9.30 15.91 1.14
CA LEU A 73 -10.52 15.11 0.95
C LEU A 73 -11.31 15.47 -0.30
N LEU A 74 -11.22 16.73 -0.76
CA LEU A 74 -11.77 17.15 -2.06
C LEU A 74 -11.02 16.55 -3.25
N ALA A 75 -9.72 16.26 -3.09
CA ALA A 75 -8.84 15.82 -4.17
C ALA A 75 -8.75 14.29 -4.30
N ILE A 76 -9.05 13.54 -3.24
CA ILE A 76 -8.88 12.08 -3.20
C ILE A 76 -10.21 11.34 -3.27
N THR A 77 -10.16 10.13 -3.86
CA THR A 77 -11.32 9.25 -3.98
C THR A 77 -10.90 7.80 -3.79
N GLY A 78 -11.87 6.92 -3.63
CA GLY A 78 -11.64 5.47 -3.63
C GLY A 78 -12.12 4.77 -2.35
N PRO A 79 -11.93 3.46 -2.26
CA PRO A 79 -12.51 2.65 -1.18
C PRO A 79 -11.78 2.79 0.16
N HIS A 80 -10.60 3.43 0.16
CA HIS A 80 -9.71 3.55 1.32
C HIS A 80 -9.78 4.91 2.01
N VAL A 81 -10.70 5.76 1.59
CA VAL A 81 -10.93 7.09 2.16
C VAL A 81 -12.43 7.32 2.34
N PRO A 82 -12.87 8.13 3.33
CA PRO A 82 -14.26 8.51 3.43
C PRO A 82 -14.69 9.32 2.19
N ARG A 83 -15.90 9.11 1.70
CA ARG A 83 -16.45 9.94 0.62
C ARG A 83 -16.71 11.35 1.11
N PHE A 84 -16.20 12.32 0.40
CA PHE A 84 -16.49 13.73 0.65
C PHE A 84 -17.95 14.04 0.27
N VAL A 85 -18.64 14.85 1.08
CA VAL A 85 -20.04 15.28 0.85
C VAL A 85 -20.13 16.80 0.71
N ALA A 86 -19.63 17.54 1.70
CA ALA A 86 -19.71 18.99 1.73
C ALA A 86 -18.65 19.59 2.65
N ALA A 87 -18.36 20.87 2.45
CA ALA A 87 -17.50 21.63 3.35
C ALA A 87 -18.06 23.05 3.52
N GLY A 88 -17.92 23.59 4.72
CA GLY A 88 -18.28 24.95 5.05
C GLY A 88 -17.21 25.97 4.68
N ASP A 89 -17.61 27.22 4.67
CA ASP A 89 -16.73 28.37 4.45
C ASP A 89 -15.81 28.56 5.67
N LEU A 90 -14.50 28.43 5.46
CA LEU A 90 -13.47 28.58 6.49
C LEU A 90 -13.52 29.94 7.19
N SER A 91 -13.97 30.99 6.48
CA SER A 91 -14.05 32.36 7.02
C SER A 91 -15.26 32.59 7.91
N ARG A 92 -16.30 31.78 7.79
CA ARG A 92 -17.58 31.94 8.51
C ARG A 92 -17.83 30.83 9.51
N MET A 93 -17.92 29.60 9.01
CA MET A 93 -18.24 28.44 9.82
C MET A 93 -17.59 27.18 9.18
N PRO A 94 -16.37 26.88 9.57
CA PRO A 94 -15.67 25.71 9.04
C PRO A 94 -16.34 24.43 9.53
N TYR A 95 -16.70 23.58 8.58
CA TYR A 95 -17.13 22.20 8.82
C TYR A 95 -16.77 21.33 7.61
N LEU A 96 -16.72 20.04 7.83
CA LEU A 96 -16.48 19.02 6.81
C LEU A 96 -17.51 17.91 6.98
N VAL A 97 -18.28 17.61 5.93
CA VAL A 97 -19.21 16.48 5.91
C VAL A 97 -18.65 15.39 5.00
N MET A 98 -18.59 14.18 5.52
CA MET A 98 -18.06 13.01 4.84
C MET A 98 -18.85 11.75 5.21
N GLU A 99 -18.57 10.66 4.53
CA GLU A 99 -19.07 9.33 4.89
C GLU A 99 -18.74 9.01 6.35
N TYR A 100 -19.77 8.65 7.13
CA TYR A 100 -19.56 7.99 8.42
C TYR A 100 -19.23 6.51 8.18
N VAL A 101 -17.98 6.16 8.37
CA VAL A 101 -17.50 4.79 8.16
C VAL A 101 -17.81 3.97 9.41
N ASN A 102 -18.80 3.09 9.33
CA ASN A 102 -19.10 2.15 10.42
C ASN A 102 -18.04 1.03 10.43
N ALA A 103 -17.01 1.19 11.24
CA ALA A 103 -15.86 0.30 11.29
C ALA A 103 -15.16 0.42 12.67
N THR A 104 -14.26 -0.50 12.95
CA THR A 104 -13.46 -0.52 14.18
C THR A 104 -12.12 0.14 13.92
N THR A 105 -11.61 0.96 14.86
CA THR A 105 -10.23 1.49 14.77
C THR A 105 -9.21 0.36 14.89
N LEU A 106 -8.04 0.54 14.27
CA LEU A 106 -6.93 -0.41 14.44
C LEU A 106 -6.48 -0.50 15.91
N GLU A 107 -6.61 0.60 16.67
CA GLU A 107 -6.34 0.61 18.11
C GLU A 107 -7.24 -0.37 18.86
N THR A 108 -8.55 -0.25 18.70
CA THR A 108 -9.53 -1.18 19.31
C THR A 108 -9.37 -2.61 18.79
N TRP A 109 -9.08 -2.75 17.49
CA TRP A 109 -8.82 -4.05 16.89
C TRP A 109 -7.58 -4.70 17.52
N ALA A 110 -6.48 -3.96 17.70
CA ALA A 110 -5.24 -4.44 18.30
C ALA A 110 -5.44 -4.89 19.76
N GLU A 111 -6.19 -4.10 20.55
CA GLU A 111 -6.53 -4.49 21.93
C GLU A 111 -7.28 -5.84 22.02
N ASN A 112 -8.25 -6.05 21.14
CA ASN A 112 -9.01 -7.29 21.08
C ASN A 112 -8.13 -8.44 20.56
N PHE A 113 -7.32 -8.16 19.53
CA PHE A 113 -6.41 -9.13 18.94
C PHE A 113 -5.39 -9.66 19.95
N HIS A 114 -4.79 -8.79 20.75
CA HIS A 114 -3.85 -9.22 21.79
C HIS A 114 -4.50 -10.06 22.88
N LYS A 115 -5.79 -9.84 23.18
CA LYS A 115 -6.53 -10.65 24.15
C LYS A 115 -6.84 -12.06 23.65
N GLU A 116 -7.12 -12.21 22.35
CA GLU A 116 -7.57 -13.46 21.74
C GLU A 116 -6.42 -14.33 21.19
N SER A 117 -5.36 -13.71 20.66
CA SER A 117 -4.33 -14.40 19.87
C SER A 117 -3.31 -15.20 20.68
N PHE A 118 -3.25 -15.01 21.99
CA PHE A 118 -2.45 -15.86 22.88
C PHE A 118 -2.85 -17.36 22.80
N GLN A 119 -4.01 -17.67 22.19
CA GLN A 119 -4.58 -19.03 22.20
C GLN A 119 -4.49 -19.77 20.86
N THR A 120 -4.27 -19.10 19.71
CA THR A 120 -4.55 -19.71 18.39
C THR A 120 -3.38 -19.91 17.43
N GLY A 121 -2.20 -19.37 17.69
CA GLY A 121 -1.02 -19.56 16.82
C GLY A 121 -1.11 -18.96 15.39
N LEU A 122 -2.19 -18.21 15.08
CA LEU A 122 -2.43 -17.58 13.78
C LEU A 122 -2.03 -16.09 13.73
N HIS A 123 -1.25 -15.67 14.72
CA HIS A 123 -0.92 -14.28 14.99
C HIS A 123 -0.23 -13.57 13.81
N ASP A 124 0.81 -14.18 13.25
CA ASP A 124 1.63 -13.63 12.19
C ASP A 124 0.88 -13.45 10.85
N ARG A 125 0.01 -14.41 10.48
CA ARG A 125 -0.81 -14.31 9.27
C ARG A 125 -1.87 -13.22 9.34
N ALA A 126 -2.47 -13.03 10.52
CA ALA A 126 -3.44 -11.95 10.72
C ALA A 126 -2.78 -10.57 10.63
N ILE A 127 -1.58 -10.41 11.23
CA ILE A 127 -0.76 -9.20 11.11
C ILE A 127 -0.37 -8.96 9.64
N ALA A 128 0.06 -9.99 8.92
CA ALA A 128 0.43 -9.88 7.52
C ALA A 128 -0.75 -9.43 6.64
N LYS A 129 -1.92 -10.06 6.82
CA LYS A 129 -3.14 -9.71 6.07
C LYS A 129 -3.56 -8.26 6.32
N LEU A 130 -3.61 -7.85 7.58
CA LEU A 130 -3.95 -6.48 7.94
C LEU A 130 -2.91 -5.48 7.42
N GLY A 131 -1.61 -5.79 7.57
CA GLY A 131 -0.52 -4.97 7.07
C GLY A 131 -0.55 -4.82 5.55
N ALA A 132 -0.90 -5.88 4.81
CA ALA A 132 -1.08 -5.82 3.36
C ALA A 132 -2.24 -4.90 2.97
N GLU A 133 -3.41 -5.01 3.62
CA GLU A 133 -4.56 -4.12 3.37
C GLU A 133 -4.23 -2.66 3.72
N LEU A 134 -3.51 -2.41 4.81
CA LEU A 134 -3.04 -1.07 5.17
C LEU A 134 -2.07 -0.51 4.13
N ALA A 135 -1.14 -1.34 3.65
CA ALA A 135 -0.21 -0.95 2.60
C ALA A 135 -0.91 -0.67 1.26
N HIS A 136 -1.96 -1.41 0.90
CA HIS A 136 -2.82 -1.12 -0.26
C HIS A 136 -3.55 0.22 -0.10
N ALA A 137 -4.11 0.50 1.08
CA ALA A 137 -4.78 1.77 1.35
C ALA A 137 -3.83 2.95 1.17
N VAL A 138 -2.63 2.86 1.74
CA VAL A 138 -1.58 3.88 1.61
C VAL A 138 -1.09 4.01 0.17
N HIS A 139 -0.93 2.89 -0.56
CA HIS A 139 -0.56 2.94 -1.97
C HIS A 139 -1.60 3.68 -2.82
N SER A 140 -2.89 3.48 -2.53
CA SER A 140 -3.99 4.19 -3.20
C SER A 140 -3.90 5.72 -3.02
N LEU A 141 -3.47 6.21 -1.84
CA LEU A 141 -3.20 7.63 -1.61
C LEU A 141 -1.98 8.10 -2.41
N HIS A 142 -0.89 7.34 -2.36
CA HIS A 142 0.34 7.70 -3.07
C HIS A 142 0.13 7.80 -4.58
N LYS A 143 -0.74 6.95 -5.16
CA LYS A 143 -1.14 7.04 -6.58
C LYS A 143 -1.85 8.35 -6.91
N GLN A 144 -2.49 8.97 -5.92
CA GLN A 144 -3.16 10.26 -6.01
C GLN A 144 -2.27 11.43 -5.56
N ASN A 145 -0.94 11.21 -5.45
CA ASN A 145 0.07 12.18 -5.03
C ASN A 145 -0.10 12.71 -3.59
N VAL A 146 -0.72 11.94 -2.72
CA VAL A 146 -0.92 12.28 -1.30
C VAL A 146 -0.07 11.39 -0.42
N CYS A 147 0.71 11.99 0.49
CA CYS A 147 1.32 11.33 1.64
C CYS A 147 0.49 11.65 2.87
N HIS A 148 0.18 10.65 3.68
CA HIS A 148 -0.67 10.83 4.87
C HIS A 148 0.04 11.55 6.02
N LEU A 149 1.27 11.14 6.34
CA LEU A 149 2.21 11.73 7.30
C LEU A 149 1.79 11.72 8.78
N ASP A 150 0.59 11.23 9.10
CA ASP A 150 0.13 11.00 10.50
C ASP A 150 -0.60 9.65 10.63
N LEU A 151 -0.04 8.61 10.02
CA LEU A 151 -0.57 7.25 10.18
C LEU A 151 -0.29 6.75 11.60
N LYS A 152 -1.37 6.35 12.27
CA LYS A 152 -1.39 5.76 13.62
C LYS A 152 -2.63 4.89 13.79
N PRO A 153 -2.68 3.99 14.78
CA PRO A 153 -3.83 3.08 14.96
C PRO A 153 -5.19 3.78 15.05
N ALA A 154 -5.27 4.97 15.66
CA ALA A 154 -6.49 5.75 15.78
C ALA A 154 -7.01 6.30 14.44
N ASN A 155 -6.12 6.51 13.43
CA ASN A 155 -6.46 7.04 12.11
C ASN A 155 -6.71 5.93 11.06
N VAL A 156 -6.74 4.67 11.48
CA VAL A 156 -6.97 3.50 10.60
C VAL A 156 -8.23 2.80 11.03
N LEU A 157 -9.22 2.75 10.15
CA LEU A 157 -10.46 1.99 10.35
C LEU A 157 -10.42 0.68 9.59
N ILE A 158 -10.97 -0.37 10.21
CA ILE A 158 -11.10 -1.71 9.62
C ILE A 158 -12.59 -2.01 9.48
N ARG A 159 -13.07 -2.06 8.22
CA ARG A 159 -14.46 -2.44 7.91
C ARG A 159 -14.71 -3.92 8.25
N PRO A 160 -15.95 -4.35 8.44
CA PRO A 160 -16.27 -5.77 8.70
C PRO A 160 -15.77 -6.74 7.62
N ASN A 161 -15.61 -6.28 6.39
CA ASN A 161 -15.03 -7.07 5.28
C ASN A 161 -13.50 -7.09 5.26
N GLY A 162 -12.83 -6.51 6.25
CA GLY A 162 -11.37 -6.43 6.37
C GLY A 162 -10.72 -5.29 5.59
N LYS A 163 -11.48 -4.50 4.82
CA LYS A 163 -10.93 -3.34 4.09
C LYS A 163 -10.57 -2.21 5.04
N VAL A 164 -9.42 -1.59 4.78
CA VAL A 164 -8.90 -0.45 5.55
C VAL A 164 -9.40 0.86 4.97
N VAL A 165 -9.79 1.79 5.84
CA VAL A 165 -10.10 3.19 5.51
C VAL A 165 -9.23 4.09 6.37
N LEU A 166 -8.58 5.06 5.74
CA LEU A 166 -7.70 6.03 6.38
C LEU A 166 -8.47 7.30 6.72
N LEU A 167 -8.24 7.84 7.90
CA LEU A 167 -8.89 9.02 8.43
C LEU A 167 -7.86 10.10 8.78
N ASP A 168 -8.35 11.33 8.92
CA ASP A 168 -7.61 12.48 9.45
C ASP A 168 -6.42 12.90 8.59
N PHE A 169 -6.73 13.63 7.52
CA PHE A 169 -5.76 14.14 6.55
C PHE A 169 -5.19 15.51 6.92
N GLY A 170 -5.41 15.98 8.15
CA GLY A 170 -4.99 17.30 8.59
C GLY A 170 -3.48 17.56 8.59
N LEU A 171 -2.65 16.51 8.57
CA LEU A 171 -1.20 16.60 8.45
C LEU A 171 -0.68 16.10 7.10
N SER A 172 -1.55 15.77 6.17
CA SER A 172 -1.19 15.22 4.87
C SER A 172 -0.54 16.26 3.96
N CYS A 173 0.13 15.79 2.92
CA CYS A 173 0.76 16.63 1.91
C CYS A 173 0.36 16.12 0.53
N HIS A 174 -0.13 17.01 -0.33
CA HIS A 174 -0.39 16.73 -1.74
C HIS A 174 0.71 17.35 -2.59
N ALA A 175 1.34 16.56 -3.46
CA ALA A 175 2.52 16.96 -4.19
C ALA A 175 2.34 18.17 -5.15
N HIS A 176 1.09 18.49 -5.51
CA HIS A 176 0.75 19.60 -6.40
C HIS A 176 0.10 20.80 -5.69
N TYR A 177 -0.08 20.72 -4.37
CA TYR A 177 -0.63 21.82 -3.58
C TYR A 177 0.47 22.44 -2.71
N PRO A 178 0.33 23.73 -2.34
CA PRO A 178 1.20 24.34 -1.35
C PRO A 178 1.15 23.54 -0.03
N ASP A 179 2.30 23.32 0.58
CA ASP A 179 2.36 22.71 1.91
C ASP A 179 2.18 23.80 2.97
N LEU A 180 0.90 24.11 3.28
CA LEU A 180 0.53 25.15 4.24
C LEU A 180 1.13 24.90 5.62
N LEU A 181 1.33 23.63 5.99
CA LEU A 181 1.91 23.25 7.28
C LEU A 181 3.43 23.48 7.35
N ALA A 182 4.13 23.35 6.22
CA ALA A 182 5.59 23.60 6.19
C ALA A 182 5.94 25.06 6.47
N GLU A 183 5.05 25.98 6.12
CA GLU A 183 5.23 27.42 6.34
C GLU A 183 4.96 27.80 7.83
N GLU A 184 3.95 27.20 8.45
CA GLU A 184 3.52 27.50 9.82
C GLU A 184 4.30 26.71 10.88
N MET A 185 4.73 25.48 10.58
CA MET A 185 5.27 24.56 11.56
C MET A 185 6.79 24.42 11.46
N ARG A 186 7.50 25.17 12.27
CA ARG A 186 8.97 25.05 12.45
C ARG A 186 9.40 23.84 13.28
N LYS A 187 8.47 23.01 13.73
CA LYS A 187 8.70 21.81 14.56
C LYS A 187 8.25 20.55 13.83
N ALA A 188 8.79 19.41 14.24
CA ALA A 188 8.32 18.11 13.76
C ALA A 188 6.83 17.94 14.06
N VAL A 189 6.05 17.68 13.02
CA VAL A 189 4.59 17.54 13.07
C VAL A 189 4.22 16.09 12.79
N GLY A 190 3.35 15.55 13.61
CA GLY A 190 2.89 14.17 13.57
C GLY A 190 2.86 13.54 14.95
N SER A 191 2.31 12.36 15.02
CA SER A 191 2.22 11.58 16.28
C SER A 191 3.60 11.02 16.65
N PRO A 192 4.19 11.43 17.80
CA PRO A 192 5.61 11.21 18.10
C PRO A 192 6.08 9.75 18.02
N ALA A 193 5.22 8.79 18.33
CA ALA A 193 5.58 7.37 18.31
C ALA A 193 5.74 6.84 16.87
N TRP A 194 4.95 7.34 15.91
CA TRP A 194 4.86 6.83 14.51
C TRP A 194 5.59 7.70 13.50
N ILE A 195 6.02 8.92 13.85
CA ILE A 195 6.68 9.87 12.95
C ILE A 195 7.96 9.28 12.35
N ALA A 196 8.18 9.46 11.04
CA ALA A 196 9.37 8.97 10.35
C ALA A 196 10.61 9.86 10.62
N PRO A 197 11.85 9.31 10.50
CA PRO A 197 13.09 10.06 10.70
C PRO A 197 13.17 11.36 9.91
N GLU A 198 12.80 11.33 8.62
CA GLU A 198 12.80 12.50 7.73
C GLU A 198 11.81 13.58 8.16
N GLN A 199 10.64 13.20 8.69
CA GLN A 199 9.67 14.16 9.20
C GLN A 199 10.21 14.89 10.45
N VAL A 200 11.01 14.21 11.28
CA VAL A 200 11.64 14.83 12.48
C VAL A 200 12.61 15.96 12.10
N VAL A 201 13.18 15.92 10.90
CA VAL A 201 14.05 16.97 10.35
C VAL A 201 13.32 17.91 9.38
N GLY A 202 11.99 17.88 9.37
CA GLY A 202 11.16 18.82 8.63
C GLY A 202 10.89 18.46 7.18
N VAL A 203 11.22 17.24 6.76
CA VAL A 203 10.91 16.78 5.40
C VAL A 203 9.52 16.20 5.35
N ARG A 204 8.74 16.73 4.43
CA ARG A 204 7.36 16.32 4.15
C ARG A 204 7.27 15.89 2.68
N GLY A 205 6.38 14.96 2.39
CA GLY A 205 6.12 14.52 1.02
C GLY A 205 6.96 13.32 0.54
N ASP A 206 7.74 12.67 1.39
CA ASP A 206 8.31 11.35 1.06
C ASP A 206 7.28 10.24 1.36
N PRO A 207 6.78 9.51 0.34
CA PRO A 207 5.79 8.44 0.56
C PRO A 207 6.32 7.30 1.44
N ARG A 208 7.64 7.18 1.59
CA ARG A 208 8.26 6.18 2.47
C ARG A 208 8.18 6.54 3.95
N SER A 209 7.74 7.76 4.28
CA SER A 209 7.38 8.14 5.65
C SER A 209 6.15 7.37 6.12
N ASP A 210 5.15 7.19 5.25
CA ASP A 210 3.98 6.38 5.56
C ASP A 210 4.34 4.90 5.71
N ILE A 211 5.30 4.39 4.92
CA ILE A 211 5.82 3.02 5.05
C ILE A 211 6.52 2.82 6.41
N PHE A 212 7.24 3.83 6.89
CA PHE A 212 7.82 3.79 8.23
C PHE A 212 6.74 3.68 9.32
N ALA A 213 5.69 4.48 9.23
CA ALA A 213 4.57 4.44 10.16
C ALA A 213 3.84 3.07 10.15
N ILE A 214 3.66 2.46 8.96
CA ILE A 214 3.17 1.08 8.86
C ILE A 214 4.12 0.12 9.59
N GLY A 215 5.43 0.27 9.41
CA GLY A 215 6.43 -0.52 10.10
C GLY A 215 6.35 -0.42 11.64
N VAL A 216 6.05 0.77 12.16
CA VAL A 216 5.82 0.99 13.60
C VAL A 216 4.58 0.23 14.07
N MET A 217 3.47 0.33 13.34
CA MET A 217 2.23 -0.38 13.66
C MET A 217 2.40 -1.91 13.60
N LEU A 218 3.11 -2.43 12.58
CA LEU A 218 3.41 -3.85 12.49
C LEU A 218 4.31 -4.35 13.64
N TYR A 219 5.27 -3.52 14.04
CA TYR A 219 6.12 -3.82 15.21
C TYR A 219 5.29 -3.91 16.48
N GLU A 220 4.43 -2.91 16.73
CA GLU A 220 3.53 -2.86 17.88
C GLU A 220 2.59 -4.06 17.92
N LEU A 221 1.96 -4.41 16.79
CA LEU A 221 1.12 -5.60 16.67
C LEU A 221 1.86 -6.91 16.94
N ALA A 222 3.12 -7.02 16.54
CA ALA A 222 3.94 -8.22 16.70
C ALA A 222 4.54 -8.37 18.11
N THR A 223 4.74 -7.27 18.85
CA THR A 223 5.49 -7.24 20.11
C THR A 223 4.72 -6.68 21.28
N SER A 224 3.59 -6.02 21.06
CA SER A 224 2.83 -5.20 22.05
C SER A 224 3.66 -4.04 22.64
N GLU A 225 4.74 -3.63 21.96
CA GLU A 225 5.60 -2.54 22.35
C GLU A 225 5.88 -1.60 21.18
N LEU A 226 6.15 -0.34 21.44
CA LEU A 226 6.58 0.62 20.42
C LEU A 226 8.09 0.49 20.15
N PRO A 227 8.55 0.51 18.89
CA PRO A 227 9.97 0.28 18.53
C PRO A 227 10.92 1.35 19.09
N PHE A 228 10.44 2.58 19.29
CA PHE A 228 11.20 3.72 19.80
C PHE A 228 10.58 4.31 21.08
N GLY A 229 9.64 3.58 21.71
CA GLY A 229 8.87 4.07 22.86
C GLY A 229 8.00 5.29 22.54
N GLU A 230 7.62 6.03 23.58
CA GLU A 230 6.82 7.25 23.47
C GLU A 230 7.70 8.49 23.71
N PRO A 231 8.37 9.04 22.69
CA PRO A 231 9.25 10.19 22.86
C PRO A 231 8.43 11.46 23.12
N ILE A 232 8.66 12.10 24.25
CA ILE A 232 7.99 13.35 24.64
C ILE A 232 8.72 14.59 24.07
N THR A 233 10.00 14.45 23.72
CA THR A 233 10.84 15.56 23.24
C THR A 233 11.31 15.35 21.80
N THR A 234 11.58 16.45 21.09
CA THR A 234 12.20 16.41 19.77
C THR A 234 13.54 15.66 19.79
N GLY A 235 14.33 15.79 20.87
CA GLY A 235 15.57 15.03 21.06
C GLY A 235 15.34 13.52 21.11
N GLY A 236 14.29 13.07 21.80
CA GLY A 236 13.87 11.67 21.81
C GLY A 236 13.42 11.18 20.42
N MET A 237 12.64 11.98 19.69
CA MET A 237 12.24 11.67 18.32
C MET A 237 13.44 11.56 17.36
N ARG A 238 14.47 12.39 17.53
CA ARG A 238 15.68 12.35 16.69
C ARG A 238 16.48 11.05 16.79
N GLN A 239 16.32 10.27 17.85
CA GLN A 239 17.05 9.00 18.01
C GLN A 239 16.81 8.04 16.84
N ARG A 240 15.63 8.04 16.22
CA ARG A 240 15.32 7.20 15.05
C ARG A 240 16.10 7.54 13.78
N LEU A 241 16.82 8.65 13.75
CA LEU A 241 17.72 9.01 12.65
C LEU A 241 18.97 8.11 12.60
N TRP A 242 19.38 7.52 13.72
CA TRP A 242 20.60 6.70 13.81
C TRP A 242 20.43 5.39 14.57
N MET A 243 19.40 5.25 15.42
CA MET A 243 19.16 4.04 16.20
C MET A 243 18.21 3.11 15.44
N ASP A 244 18.60 1.84 15.35
CA ASP A 244 17.67 0.79 14.96
C ASP A 244 16.77 0.43 16.17
N PRO A 245 15.54 -0.01 15.95
CA PRO A 245 14.71 -0.51 17.02
C PRO A 245 15.27 -1.83 17.56
N VAL A 246 14.86 -2.20 18.77
CA VAL A 246 15.14 -3.54 19.30
C VAL A 246 14.50 -4.56 18.33
N PRO A 247 15.24 -5.61 17.90
CA PRO A 247 14.66 -6.60 17.00
C PRO A 247 13.36 -7.21 17.56
N PRO A 248 12.27 -7.31 16.78
CA PRO A 248 11.00 -7.88 17.24
C PRO A 248 11.15 -9.22 17.93
N ARG A 249 11.96 -10.14 17.39
CA ARG A 249 12.22 -11.48 17.93
C ARG A 249 12.92 -11.47 19.29
N LYS A 250 13.58 -10.38 19.66
CA LYS A 250 14.12 -10.21 21.02
C LYS A 250 13.02 -9.89 22.03
N ARG A 251 11.94 -9.22 21.60
CA ARG A 251 10.77 -8.89 22.43
C ARG A 251 9.79 -10.07 22.48
N ASN A 252 9.49 -10.61 21.32
CA ASN A 252 8.61 -11.77 21.19
C ASN A 252 9.29 -12.83 20.31
N PRO A 253 9.86 -13.91 20.91
CA PRO A 253 10.54 -14.98 20.19
C PRO A 253 9.65 -15.74 19.18
N ASN A 254 8.32 -15.63 19.28
CA ASN A 254 7.38 -16.28 18.38
C ASN A 254 7.24 -15.53 17.03
N VAL A 255 7.77 -14.32 16.91
CA VAL A 255 7.77 -13.56 15.65
C VAL A 255 8.65 -14.31 14.63
N PRO A 256 8.11 -14.70 13.46
CA PRO A 256 8.91 -15.41 12.46
C PRO A 256 9.94 -14.48 11.80
N GLU A 257 11.00 -15.08 11.26
CA GLU A 257 12.11 -14.34 10.63
C GLU A 257 11.64 -13.44 9.50
N TRP A 258 10.69 -13.92 8.69
CA TRP A 258 10.17 -13.15 7.58
C TRP A 258 9.42 -11.87 8.03
N LEU A 259 8.65 -11.96 9.11
CA LEU A 259 7.91 -10.79 9.61
C LEU A 259 8.87 -9.77 10.21
N GLN A 260 9.90 -10.22 10.95
CA GLN A 260 10.97 -9.35 11.42
C GLN A 260 11.72 -8.69 10.26
N GLU A 261 12.03 -9.43 9.19
CA GLU A 261 12.66 -8.89 7.97
C GLU A 261 11.86 -7.72 7.40
N VAL A 262 10.55 -7.90 7.24
CA VAL A 262 9.64 -6.87 6.73
C VAL A 262 9.58 -5.66 7.65
N ILE A 263 9.32 -5.88 8.95
CA ILE A 263 9.21 -4.81 9.95
C ILE A 263 10.49 -3.97 9.98
N LEU A 264 11.64 -4.59 10.13
CA LEU A 264 12.92 -3.87 10.22
C LEU A 264 13.32 -3.20 8.90
N LYS A 265 12.84 -3.69 7.75
CA LYS A 265 13.01 -3.02 6.47
C LYS A 265 12.18 -1.75 6.40
N CYS A 266 10.93 -1.76 6.86
CA CYS A 266 10.09 -0.55 6.96
C CYS A 266 10.70 0.49 7.90
N LEU A 267 11.28 0.05 9.01
CA LEU A 267 11.84 0.91 10.07
C LEU A 267 13.27 1.39 9.80
N HIS A 268 13.84 1.13 8.62
CA HIS A 268 15.19 1.58 8.32
C HIS A 268 15.28 3.12 8.41
N PRO A 269 16.29 3.69 9.10
CA PRO A 269 16.47 5.13 9.23
C PRO A 269 16.53 5.87 7.89
N GLU A 270 17.27 5.32 6.93
CA GLU A 270 17.38 5.86 5.57
C GLU A 270 16.18 5.42 4.72
N ALA A 271 15.34 6.35 4.28
CA ALA A 271 14.14 6.07 3.49
C ALA A 271 14.44 5.27 2.20
N ALA A 272 15.58 5.50 1.55
CA ALA A 272 16.00 4.77 0.35
C ALA A 272 16.23 3.26 0.56
N LYS A 273 16.42 2.82 1.81
CA LYS A 273 16.63 1.41 2.15
C LYS A 273 15.36 0.70 2.64
N ARG A 274 14.23 1.43 2.70
CA ARG A 274 12.90 0.89 2.96
C ARG A 274 12.33 0.26 1.69
N TYR A 275 11.08 -0.14 1.74
CA TYR A 275 10.34 -0.49 0.52
C TYR A 275 10.21 0.73 -0.39
N PRO A 276 10.40 0.56 -1.72
CA PRO A 276 10.30 1.68 -2.65
C PRO A 276 8.88 2.21 -2.80
N SER A 277 7.87 1.36 -2.60
CA SER A 277 6.46 1.77 -2.52
C SER A 277 5.68 0.88 -1.55
N ALA A 278 4.50 1.35 -1.13
CA ALA A 278 3.62 0.56 -0.26
C ALA A 278 3.09 -0.70 -0.96
N ALA A 279 2.98 -0.72 -2.31
CA ALA A 279 2.61 -1.92 -3.06
C ALA A 279 3.66 -3.04 -2.92
N HIS A 280 4.96 -2.71 -2.91
CA HIS A 280 6.02 -3.70 -2.66
C HIS A 280 5.93 -4.29 -1.25
N LEU A 281 5.58 -3.48 -0.26
CA LEU A 281 5.32 -3.95 1.10
C LEU A 281 4.11 -4.88 1.16
N ALA A 282 2.99 -4.48 0.52
CA ALA A 282 1.78 -5.30 0.46
C ALA A 282 2.06 -6.68 -0.18
N MET A 283 2.85 -6.70 -1.25
CA MET A 283 3.21 -7.93 -1.94
C MET A 283 4.05 -8.88 -1.09
N ASP A 284 5.03 -8.36 -0.34
CA ASP A 284 5.82 -9.17 0.61
C ASP A 284 4.93 -9.72 1.74
N LEU A 285 4.08 -8.89 2.33
CA LEU A 285 3.16 -9.33 3.39
C LEU A 285 2.14 -10.37 2.91
N SER A 286 1.75 -10.31 1.63
CA SER A 286 0.83 -11.29 1.03
C SER A 286 1.50 -12.60 0.65
N ASN A 287 2.84 -12.63 0.50
CA ASN A 287 3.61 -13.78 0.04
C ASN A 287 4.83 -14.04 0.94
N PRO A 288 4.63 -14.33 2.23
CA PRO A 288 5.72 -14.43 3.21
C PRO A 288 6.75 -15.53 2.89
N GLU A 289 6.35 -16.58 2.18
CA GLU A 289 7.22 -17.70 1.77
C GLU A 289 8.24 -17.31 0.70
N GLN A 290 8.04 -16.19 0.02
CA GLN A 290 8.93 -15.69 -1.03
C GLN A 290 9.90 -14.62 -0.54
N ILE A 291 9.80 -14.23 0.74
CA ILE A 291 10.67 -13.23 1.32
C ILE A 291 12.07 -13.78 1.50
N ARG A 292 13.05 -13.10 0.90
CA ARG A 292 14.45 -13.41 1.14
C ARG A 292 14.86 -12.96 2.53
N ILE A 293 15.11 -13.91 3.43
CA ILE A 293 15.61 -13.64 4.78
C ILE A 293 17.07 -13.21 4.71
N THR A 294 17.36 -12.00 5.18
CA THR A 294 18.71 -11.47 5.34
C THR A 294 19.18 -11.59 6.80
N GLU A 295 20.33 -11.03 7.14
CA GLU A 295 20.79 -10.93 8.53
C GLU A 295 19.80 -10.14 9.42
N ARG A 296 19.03 -9.25 8.82
CA ARG A 296 17.98 -8.47 9.49
C ARG A 296 16.88 -9.37 10.06
N GLY A 297 16.40 -10.35 9.29
CA GLY A 297 15.38 -11.31 9.74
C GLY A 297 15.86 -12.22 10.87
N LYS A 298 17.17 -12.51 10.92
CA LYS A 298 17.79 -13.40 11.91
C LYS A 298 18.30 -12.69 13.16
N GLN A 299 18.43 -11.36 13.09
CA GLN A 299 19.03 -10.54 14.15
C GLN A 299 18.26 -10.65 15.46
N ILE A 300 18.98 -10.96 16.56
CA ILE A 300 18.45 -10.95 17.94
C ILE A 300 19.14 -9.85 18.77
N LYS A 301 20.36 -9.44 18.37
CA LYS A 301 21.11 -8.38 19.05
C LYS A 301 20.89 -7.05 18.34
N GLY A 302 20.85 -5.96 19.08
CA GLY A 302 20.84 -4.62 18.50
C GLY A 302 22.13 -4.33 17.73
N THR A 303 22.08 -3.28 16.90
CA THR A 303 23.21 -2.83 16.07
C THR A 303 24.43 -2.46 16.94
N ASP A 304 25.63 -2.71 16.42
CA ASP A 304 26.89 -2.42 17.11
C ASP A 304 27.07 -0.91 17.36
N PHE A 305 27.66 -0.55 18.48
CA PHE A 305 27.92 0.84 18.87
C PHE A 305 28.71 1.65 17.82
N LYS A 306 29.64 1.00 17.13
CA LYS A 306 30.42 1.64 16.05
C LYS A 306 29.57 2.08 14.88
N GLU A 307 28.61 1.25 14.50
CA GLU A 307 27.67 1.56 13.42
C GLU A 307 26.70 2.68 13.84
N HIS A 308 26.21 2.66 15.09
CA HIS A 308 25.42 3.76 15.67
C HIS A 308 26.17 5.08 15.64
N LEU A 309 27.42 5.10 16.07
CA LEU A 309 28.25 6.31 16.08
C LEU A 309 28.47 6.86 14.65
N LYS A 310 28.75 5.98 13.68
CA LYS A 310 28.89 6.36 12.27
C LYS A 310 27.60 6.99 11.71
N ARG A 311 26.45 6.37 12.00
CA ARG A 311 25.15 6.89 11.60
C ARG A 311 24.83 8.21 12.29
N TRP A 312 25.17 8.35 13.56
CA TRP A 312 24.98 9.59 14.31
C TRP A 312 25.78 10.75 13.70
N ILE A 313 27.06 10.54 13.36
CA ILE A 313 27.88 11.54 12.67
C ILE A 313 27.29 11.91 11.31
N LYS A 314 26.82 10.92 10.55
CA LYS A 314 26.17 11.14 9.25
C LYS A 314 24.87 11.94 9.43
N ALA A 315 24.05 11.62 10.43
CA ALA A 315 22.78 12.31 10.71
C ALA A 315 22.98 13.78 11.12
N ALA A 316 24.08 14.11 11.80
CA ALA A 316 24.42 15.48 12.15
C ALA A 316 24.73 16.39 10.94
N GLY A 317 25.18 15.80 9.81
CA GLY A 317 25.51 16.50 8.56
C GLY A 317 24.47 16.34 7.44
N MET A 318 23.36 15.67 7.69
CA MET A 318 22.34 15.43 6.64
C MET A 318 21.59 16.71 6.26
N HIS A 319 21.87 17.21 5.06
CA HIS A 319 20.95 18.02 4.31
C HIS A 319 20.05 17.09 3.50
N TYR A 320 18.77 17.13 3.78
CA TYR A 320 17.81 16.28 3.09
C TYR A 320 17.49 16.88 1.72
N GLN A 321 17.37 15.99 0.71
CA GLN A 321 16.87 16.38 -0.60
C GLN A 321 15.39 16.01 -0.69
N PRO A 322 14.52 16.90 -1.20
CA PRO A 322 13.11 16.59 -1.37
C PRO A 322 12.94 15.34 -2.25
N SER A 323 12.04 14.48 -1.85
CA SER A 323 11.70 13.26 -2.59
C SER A 323 10.99 13.59 -3.90
N PRO A 324 11.11 12.75 -4.94
CA PRO A 324 10.26 12.88 -6.12
C PRO A 324 8.78 12.71 -5.74
N LEU A 325 7.89 13.22 -6.59
CA LEU A 325 6.45 13.06 -6.42
C LEU A 325 6.06 11.60 -6.14
N PRO A 326 5.14 11.32 -5.22
CA PRO A 326 4.75 9.95 -4.87
C PRO A 326 4.38 9.09 -6.08
N SER A 327 3.55 9.59 -6.98
CA SER A 327 3.15 8.88 -8.20
C SER A 327 4.31 8.65 -9.17
N ARG A 328 5.29 9.56 -9.21
CA ARG A 328 6.49 9.40 -10.05
C ARG A 328 7.40 8.32 -9.48
N GLN A 329 7.57 8.26 -8.17
CA GLN A 329 8.36 7.22 -7.52
C GLN A 329 7.77 5.83 -7.76
N ILE A 330 6.44 5.69 -7.75
CA ILE A 330 5.76 4.44 -8.10
C ILE A 330 6.08 4.01 -9.53
N LYS A 331 6.08 4.96 -10.48
CA LYS A 331 6.43 4.68 -11.89
C LYS A 331 7.89 4.32 -12.10
N GLU A 332 8.77 4.85 -11.26
CA GLU A 332 10.22 4.59 -11.34
C GLU A 332 10.60 3.20 -10.84
N VAL A 333 9.76 2.58 -10.01
CA VAL A 333 10.01 1.25 -9.41
C VAL A 333 8.76 0.38 -9.60
N PRO A 334 8.49 -0.08 -10.86
CA PRO A 334 7.27 -0.79 -11.19
C PRO A 334 7.26 -2.22 -10.61
N ILE A 335 6.05 -2.74 -10.42
CA ILE A 335 5.80 -4.18 -10.29
C ILE A 335 5.40 -4.67 -11.67
N LEU A 336 6.23 -5.49 -12.28
CA LEU A 336 5.97 -6.13 -13.56
C LEU A 336 5.44 -7.54 -13.33
N MET A 337 4.46 -7.96 -14.10
CA MET A 337 3.99 -9.33 -14.14
C MET A 337 4.32 -9.92 -15.51
N VAL A 338 4.99 -11.06 -15.54
CA VAL A 338 5.11 -11.87 -16.75
C VAL A 338 4.19 -13.09 -16.63
N ALA A 339 3.23 -13.20 -17.55
CA ALA A 339 2.38 -14.37 -17.64
C ALA A 339 3.09 -15.45 -18.48
N LEU A 340 3.56 -16.48 -17.80
CA LEU A 340 4.28 -17.59 -18.40
C LEU A 340 3.33 -18.71 -18.77
N PRO A 341 3.47 -19.33 -19.96
CA PRO A 341 2.62 -20.42 -20.39
C PRO A 341 2.81 -21.66 -19.52
N HIS A 342 1.70 -22.33 -19.17
CA HIS A 342 1.72 -23.60 -18.42
C HIS A 342 2.09 -24.79 -19.28
N ALA A 343 1.75 -24.74 -20.59
CA ALA A 343 2.06 -25.78 -21.57
C ALA A 343 3.43 -25.58 -22.21
N ASP A 344 3.88 -26.61 -22.92
CA ASP A 344 5.12 -26.52 -23.68
C ASP A 344 4.92 -25.62 -24.90
N VAL A 345 5.70 -24.56 -24.96
CA VAL A 345 5.81 -23.64 -26.08
C VAL A 345 7.23 -23.67 -26.63
N SER A 346 7.43 -23.13 -27.83
CA SER A 346 8.76 -23.10 -28.46
C SER A 346 9.77 -22.32 -27.63
N ASP A 347 11.04 -22.71 -27.71
CA ASP A 347 12.14 -21.99 -27.07
C ASP A 347 12.22 -20.51 -27.50
N ALA A 348 11.83 -20.23 -28.75
CA ALA A 348 11.74 -18.87 -29.26
C ALA A 348 10.72 -18.01 -28.48
N THR A 349 9.58 -18.59 -28.07
CA THR A 349 8.60 -17.87 -27.22
C THR A 349 9.19 -17.55 -25.85
N TRP A 350 9.86 -18.52 -25.24
CA TRP A 350 10.53 -18.31 -23.94
C TRP A 350 11.63 -17.24 -24.02
N TYR A 351 12.38 -17.23 -25.13
CA TYR A 351 13.42 -16.24 -25.38
C TYR A 351 12.84 -14.84 -25.57
N SER A 352 11.81 -14.71 -26.45
CA SER A 352 11.17 -13.41 -26.71
C SER A 352 10.53 -12.81 -25.48
N LEU A 353 9.92 -13.63 -24.61
CA LEU A 353 9.39 -13.18 -23.33
C LEU A 353 10.50 -12.68 -22.40
N ARG A 354 11.63 -13.37 -22.35
CA ARG A 354 12.78 -12.96 -21.53
C ARG A 354 13.33 -11.62 -21.98
N GLU A 355 13.54 -11.46 -23.28
CA GLU A 355 14.03 -10.20 -23.86
C GLU A 355 13.05 -9.03 -23.62
N ALA A 356 11.74 -9.26 -23.72
CA ALA A 356 10.73 -8.26 -23.40
C ALA A 356 10.76 -7.85 -21.93
N VAL A 357 10.97 -8.80 -21.02
CA VAL A 357 11.11 -8.54 -19.58
C VAL A 357 12.37 -7.75 -19.29
N ASP A 358 13.53 -8.15 -19.81
CA ASP A 358 14.80 -7.43 -19.63
C ASP A 358 14.70 -5.97 -20.07
N ARG A 359 14.10 -5.71 -21.23
CA ARG A 359 13.86 -4.34 -21.71
C ARG A 359 12.89 -3.56 -20.82
N SER A 360 11.96 -4.23 -20.16
CA SER A 360 10.91 -3.60 -19.37
C SER A 360 11.29 -3.38 -17.92
N LEU A 361 12.20 -4.17 -17.35
CA LEU A 361 12.71 -4.00 -15.98
C LEU A 361 13.41 -2.65 -15.81
N GLY A 362 14.04 -2.16 -16.85
CA GLY A 362 14.69 -0.85 -16.86
C GLY A 362 16.02 -0.83 -16.09
N ILE A 363 16.66 0.35 -16.11
CA ILE A 363 18.00 0.58 -15.53
C ILE A 363 17.93 0.86 -14.02
N ARG A 364 16.75 1.21 -13.48
CA ARG A 364 16.63 1.63 -12.08
C ARG A 364 16.43 0.45 -11.15
N PRO A 365 17.27 0.30 -10.11
CA PRO A 365 17.17 -0.81 -9.17
C PRO A 365 15.86 -0.77 -8.36
N GLY A 366 15.42 -1.93 -7.91
CA GLY A 366 14.29 -2.06 -7.00
C GLY A 366 12.96 -2.46 -7.65
N ALA A 367 12.87 -2.60 -8.99
CA ALA A 367 11.68 -3.14 -9.65
C ALA A 367 11.41 -4.59 -9.18
N ARG A 368 10.16 -5.00 -9.20
CA ARG A 368 9.76 -6.36 -8.86
C ARG A 368 9.16 -7.06 -10.07
N LEU A 369 9.65 -8.27 -10.35
CA LEU A 369 9.12 -9.16 -11.37
C LEU A 369 8.29 -10.27 -10.72
N ALA A 370 7.00 -10.33 -11.01
CA ALA A 370 6.13 -11.44 -10.67
C ALA A 370 6.01 -12.38 -11.87
N CYS A 371 6.60 -13.57 -11.78
CA CYS A 371 6.43 -14.64 -12.74
C CYS A 371 5.17 -15.41 -12.38
N VAL A 372 4.15 -15.36 -13.23
CA VAL A 372 2.82 -15.93 -12.97
C VAL A 372 2.51 -16.97 -14.01
N THR A 373 2.07 -18.15 -13.60
CA THR A 373 1.46 -19.16 -14.48
C THR A 373 0.08 -19.53 -13.95
N VAL A 374 -0.84 -19.84 -14.85
CA VAL A 374 -2.21 -20.29 -14.49
C VAL A 374 -2.40 -21.70 -15.01
N ILE A 375 -2.75 -22.61 -14.11
CA ILE A 375 -3.07 -24.01 -14.42
C ILE A 375 -4.57 -24.25 -14.32
N SER A 376 -5.10 -25.09 -15.21
CA SER A 376 -6.51 -25.48 -15.16
C SER A 376 -6.71 -26.58 -14.11
N PRO A 377 -7.80 -26.55 -13.33
CA PRO A 377 -8.15 -27.67 -12.45
C PRO A 377 -8.29 -29.02 -13.18
N ASN A 378 -8.57 -28.99 -14.48
CA ASN A 378 -8.66 -30.20 -15.31
C ASN A 378 -7.29 -30.76 -15.69
N ASP A 379 -6.23 -29.97 -15.71
CA ASP A 379 -4.87 -30.42 -16.05
C ASP A 379 -4.27 -31.26 -14.89
N THR A 380 -4.79 -31.11 -13.68
CA THR A 380 -4.37 -31.88 -12.51
C THR A 380 -4.94 -33.31 -12.54
N ASN A 381 -6.00 -33.58 -13.32
CA ASN A 381 -6.68 -34.87 -13.38
C ASN A 381 -6.23 -35.79 -14.53
N SER A 382 -5.37 -35.35 -15.44
CA SER A 382 -5.11 -36.02 -16.72
C SER A 382 -3.83 -36.86 -16.80
N THR A 383 -3.10 -37.08 -15.70
CA THR A 383 -1.94 -37.97 -15.72
C THR A 383 -2.06 -39.07 -14.69
N GLU A 384 -2.13 -40.30 -15.18
CA GLU A 384 -1.99 -41.53 -14.41
C GLU A 384 -0.79 -41.46 -13.47
N LEU A 385 -0.99 -41.20 -12.27
CA LEU A 385 -0.26 -41.47 -11.03
C LEU A 385 -0.71 -40.41 -10.01
N HIS A 386 -1.14 -40.84 -8.85
CA HIS A 386 -1.46 -40.06 -7.65
C HIS A 386 -0.31 -39.11 -7.25
N LYS A 387 -0.06 -38.07 -8.05
CA LYS A 387 0.79 -36.95 -7.64
C LYS A 387 -0.09 -35.97 -6.91
N SER A 388 0.17 -35.78 -5.63
CA SER A 388 -0.49 -34.77 -4.84
C SER A 388 -0.43 -33.39 -5.55
N GLU A 389 -1.47 -32.55 -5.42
CA GLU A 389 -1.52 -31.16 -5.91
C GLU A 389 -0.19 -30.40 -5.70
N SER A 390 0.46 -30.66 -4.55
CA SER A 390 1.79 -30.11 -4.24
C SER A 390 2.90 -30.50 -5.22
N SER A 391 2.75 -31.55 -6.04
CA SER A 391 3.78 -31.95 -6.99
C SER A 391 3.68 -31.19 -8.31
N VAL A 392 2.47 -30.86 -8.76
CA VAL A 392 2.23 -30.07 -9.99
C VAL A 392 2.71 -28.63 -9.78
N HIS A 393 2.35 -28.02 -8.68
CA HIS A 393 2.83 -26.69 -8.32
C HIS A 393 4.36 -26.59 -8.30
N ARG A 394 5.05 -27.58 -7.72
CA ARG A 394 6.53 -27.60 -7.66
C ARG A 394 7.16 -27.67 -9.03
N VAL A 395 6.58 -28.39 -9.96
CA VAL A 395 7.09 -28.48 -11.35
C VAL A 395 7.02 -27.13 -12.03
N HIS A 396 5.89 -26.44 -11.92
CA HIS A 396 5.72 -25.11 -12.53
C HIS A 396 6.61 -24.06 -11.84
N LEU A 397 6.74 -24.09 -10.52
CA LEU A 397 7.67 -23.23 -9.80
C LEU A 397 9.11 -23.43 -10.26
N ALA A 398 9.58 -24.68 -10.34
CA ALA A 398 10.93 -25.00 -10.81
C ALA A 398 11.17 -24.50 -12.24
N ARG A 399 10.18 -24.66 -13.14
CA ARG A 399 10.24 -24.17 -14.53
C ARG A 399 10.37 -22.65 -14.58
N MET A 400 9.57 -21.91 -13.81
CA MET A 400 9.64 -20.46 -13.75
C MET A 400 10.97 -19.98 -13.17
N GLN A 401 11.47 -20.64 -12.12
CA GLN A 401 12.80 -20.36 -11.54
C GLN A 401 13.91 -20.59 -12.53
N GLN A 402 13.89 -21.71 -13.27
CA GLN A 402 14.87 -21.99 -14.32
C GLN A 402 14.82 -20.94 -15.44
N TRP A 403 13.61 -20.54 -15.86
CA TRP A 403 13.45 -19.51 -16.88
C TRP A 403 14.03 -18.16 -16.44
N SER A 404 13.82 -17.78 -15.19
CA SER A 404 14.29 -16.49 -14.64
C SER A 404 15.80 -16.41 -14.47
N GLN A 405 16.53 -17.54 -14.42
CA GLN A 405 17.99 -17.54 -14.31
C GLN A 405 18.73 -16.88 -15.49
N GLY A 406 18.05 -16.73 -16.62
CA GLY A 406 18.60 -16.03 -17.78
C GLY A 406 18.34 -14.52 -17.81
N LEU A 407 17.74 -13.93 -16.77
CA LEU A 407 17.48 -12.51 -16.61
C LEU A 407 18.57 -11.85 -15.74
N ASP A 408 18.90 -10.60 -16.03
CA ASP A 408 19.73 -9.78 -15.14
C ASP A 408 18.88 -9.19 -14.03
N LEU A 409 18.87 -9.87 -12.89
CA LEU A 409 18.05 -9.53 -11.72
C LEU A 409 18.88 -8.99 -10.55
N GLN A 410 20.13 -8.54 -10.78
CA GLN A 410 21.05 -8.19 -9.68
C GLN A 410 20.47 -7.17 -8.70
N ASP A 411 19.71 -6.20 -9.20
CA ASP A 411 19.10 -5.12 -8.41
C ASP A 411 17.56 -5.20 -8.33
N HIS A 412 16.97 -6.32 -8.76
CA HIS A 412 15.52 -6.52 -8.84
C HIS A 412 15.06 -7.67 -7.94
N GLN A 413 13.80 -7.64 -7.53
CA GLN A 413 13.18 -8.73 -6.80
C GLN A 413 12.36 -9.59 -7.77
N VAL A 414 12.43 -10.92 -7.63
CA VAL A 414 11.60 -11.85 -8.38
C VAL A 414 10.72 -12.66 -7.44
N SER A 415 9.49 -12.92 -7.84
CA SER A 415 8.55 -13.80 -7.15
C SER A 415 7.86 -14.72 -8.15
N PHE A 416 7.43 -15.90 -7.69
CA PHE A 416 6.89 -16.97 -8.54
C PHE A 416 5.52 -17.40 -8.02
N HIS A 417 4.51 -17.38 -8.88
CA HIS A 417 3.13 -17.62 -8.50
C HIS A 417 2.46 -18.61 -9.46
N VAL A 418 1.92 -19.69 -8.93
CA VAL A 418 1.10 -20.64 -9.64
C VAL A 418 -0.35 -20.43 -9.22
N LEU A 419 -1.20 -20.03 -10.14
CA LEU A 419 -2.62 -19.80 -9.91
C LEU A 419 -3.41 -20.98 -10.46
N GLU A 420 -4.50 -21.36 -9.78
CA GLU A 420 -5.45 -22.36 -10.25
C GLU A 420 -6.75 -21.68 -10.65
N ALA A 421 -7.11 -21.75 -11.92
CA ALA A 421 -8.36 -21.17 -12.39
C ALA A 421 -8.80 -21.77 -13.71
N SER A 422 -10.13 -21.88 -13.93
CA SER A 422 -10.74 -22.27 -15.19
C SER A 422 -10.72 -21.13 -16.23
N ASP A 423 -10.79 -19.87 -15.80
CA ASP A 423 -10.63 -18.68 -16.65
C ASP A 423 -9.27 -18.03 -16.40
N VAL A 424 -8.32 -18.35 -17.29
CA VAL A 424 -6.95 -17.84 -17.22
C VAL A 424 -6.88 -16.32 -17.30
N ALA A 425 -7.69 -15.69 -18.18
CA ALA A 425 -7.66 -14.24 -18.34
C ALA A 425 -8.15 -13.53 -17.08
N HIS A 426 -9.25 -13.99 -16.51
CA HIS A 426 -9.80 -13.45 -15.27
C HIS A 426 -8.82 -13.59 -14.09
N ALA A 427 -8.16 -14.75 -13.99
CA ALA A 427 -7.16 -14.99 -12.94
C ALA A 427 -5.98 -14.02 -13.04
N LEU A 428 -5.44 -13.80 -14.24
CA LEU A 428 -4.33 -12.86 -14.47
C LEU A 428 -4.73 -11.42 -14.17
N VAL A 429 -5.91 -10.99 -14.58
CA VAL A 429 -6.43 -9.64 -14.32
C VAL A 429 -6.67 -9.42 -12.83
N THR A 430 -7.27 -10.40 -12.15
CA THR A 430 -7.52 -10.35 -10.71
C THR A 430 -6.20 -10.29 -9.92
N TYR A 431 -5.22 -11.12 -10.30
CA TYR A 431 -3.89 -11.08 -9.71
C TYR A 431 -3.23 -9.71 -9.90
N ALA A 432 -3.29 -9.16 -11.13
CA ALA A 432 -2.69 -7.86 -11.44
C ALA A 432 -3.33 -6.73 -10.63
N ALA A 433 -4.66 -6.73 -10.49
CA ALA A 433 -5.37 -5.75 -9.68
C ALA A 433 -5.06 -5.88 -8.19
N GLY A 434 -5.04 -7.11 -7.66
CA GLY A 434 -4.80 -7.38 -6.24
C GLY A 434 -3.36 -7.10 -5.78
N ASN A 435 -2.38 -7.10 -6.71
CA ASN A 435 -0.97 -6.89 -6.42
C ASN A 435 -0.42 -5.57 -6.99
N GLU A 436 -1.29 -4.64 -7.41
CA GLU A 436 -0.92 -3.32 -7.93
C GLU A 436 0.13 -3.39 -9.07
N VAL A 437 -0.03 -4.38 -9.95
CA VAL A 437 0.86 -4.58 -11.10
C VAL A 437 0.80 -3.37 -12.02
N SER A 438 1.96 -2.83 -12.39
CA SER A 438 2.09 -1.67 -13.28
C SER A 438 2.09 -2.05 -14.76
N MET A 439 2.50 -3.29 -15.06
CA MET A 439 2.61 -3.78 -16.43
C MET A 439 2.51 -5.31 -16.48
N ILE A 440 1.75 -5.82 -17.43
CA ILE A 440 1.65 -7.26 -17.75
C ILE A 440 2.39 -7.53 -19.04
N ILE A 441 3.30 -8.51 -19.04
CA ILE A 441 4.01 -8.99 -20.22
C ILE A 441 3.55 -10.42 -20.48
N MET A 442 3.08 -10.72 -21.69
CA MET A 442 2.59 -12.04 -22.05
C MET A 442 2.77 -12.35 -23.53
N GLY A 443 2.85 -13.63 -23.87
CA GLY A 443 2.94 -14.07 -25.26
C GLY A 443 1.66 -13.76 -26.04
N ALA A 444 1.80 -13.29 -27.28
CA ALA A 444 0.70 -13.22 -28.22
C ALA A 444 0.34 -14.63 -28.74
N ALA A 445 -0.94 -14.88 -28.99
CA ALA A 445 -1.36 -16.14 -29.59
C ALA A 445 -0.78 -16.29 -31.00
N THR A 446 0.04 -17.33 -31.22
CA THR A 446 0.79 -17.52 -32.47
C THR A 446 0.16 -18.56 -33.41
N HIS A 447 -0.97 -19.20 -33.07
CA HIS A 447 -1.56 -20.27 -33.86
C HIS A 447 -2.90 -19.86 -34.49
N GLY A 448 -2.94 -19.94 -35.82
CA GLY A 448 -4.17 -19.93 -36.64
C GLY A 448 -4.50 -18.61 -37.31
N LEU A 449 -3.70 -18.19 -38.31
CA LEU A 449 -4.13 -17.27 -39.38
C LEU A 449 -5.15 -17.91 -40.30
N GLN A 450 -6.02 -18.77 -39.81
CA GLN A 450 -7.30 -19.02 -40.46
C GLN A 450 -8.33 -18.12 -39.82
N MET A 451 -8.93 -17.27 -40.64
CA MET A 451 -10.03 -16.34 -40.36
C MET A 451 -11.21 -17.02 -39.66
N GLN A 452 -11.04 -17.48 -38.44
CA GLN A 452 -12.14 -17.82 -37.55
C GLN A 452 -12.22 -16.73 -36.46
N ARG A 453 -12.84 -15.64 -36.88
CA ARG A 453 -13.79 -14.78 -36.17
C ARG A 453 -13.58 -14.71 -34.65
N PHE A 454 -13.04 -13.58 -34.18
CA PHE A 454 -13.38 -12.93 -32.90
C PHE A 454 -13.62 -13.83 -31.65
N VAL A 455 -12.94 -14.95 -31.55
CA VAL A 455 -12.88 -15.66 -30.29
C VAL A 455 -11.80 -14.93 -29.45
N SER A 456 -12.25 -14.29 -28.39
CA SER A 456 -11.36 -13.56 -27.50
C SER A 456 -10.34 -14.53 -26.89
N THR A 457 -9.12 -14.52 -27.44
CA THR A 457 -7.99 -15.27 -26.87
C THR A 457 -7.61 -14.69 -25.52
N VAL A 458 -6.98 -15.48 -24.66
CA VAL A 458 -6.52 -15.02 -23.32
C VAL A 458 -5.77 -13.68 -23.40
N PRO A 459 -4.80 -13.46 -24.33
CA PRO A 459 -4.11 -12.18 -24.43
C PRO A 459 -5.02 -11.00 -24.75
N ILE A 460 -6.01 -11.18 -25.61
CA ILE A 460 -6.96 -10.12 -25.95
C ILE A 460 -7.86 -9.79 -24.77
N LYS A 461 -8.39 -10.80 -24.08
CA LYS A 461 -9.21 -10.58 -22.86
C LYS A 461 -8.41 -9.83 -21.79
N VAL A 462 -7.18 -10.28 -21.52
CA VAL A 462 -6.30 -9.60 -20.56
C VAL A 462 -6.04 -8.16 -21.00
N ALA A 463 -5.76 -7.90 -22.28
CA ALA A 463 -5.50 -6.55 -22.77
C ALA A 463 -6.72 -5.61 -22.66
N MET A 464 -7.94 -6.16 -22.72
CA MET A 464 -9.18 -5.37 -22.58
C MET A 464 -9.53 -5.07 -21.11
N ASP A 465 -9.29 -6.03 -20.21
CA ASP A 465 -9.79 -5.99 -18.83
C ASP A 465 -8.71 -5.62 -17.82
N ALA A 466 -7.43 -5.57 -18.22
CA ALA A 466 -6.32 -5.29 -17.29
C ALA A 466 -6.36 -3.86 -16.75
N PRO A 467 -6.07 -3.66 -15.44
CA PRO A 467 -6.02 -2.33 -14.84
C PRO A 467 -4.73 -1.55 -15.17
N CYS A 468 -3.83 -2.11 -15.98
CA CYS A 468 -2.50 -1.59 -16.25
C CYS A 468 -2.07 -1.80 -17.71
N THR A 469 -0.86 -1.35 -18.07
CA THR A 469 -0.30 -1.57 -19.41
C THR A 469 -0.12 -3.06 -19.68
N VAL A 470 -0.47 -3.51 -20.90
CA VAL A 470 -0.24 -4.89 -21.36
C VAL A 470 0.66 -4.88 -22.58
N ILE A 471 1.76 -5.63 -22.50
CA ILE A 471 2.68 -5.87 -23.59
C ILE A 471 2.46 -7.27 -24.15
N LEU A 472 2.05 -7.35 -25.41
CA LEU A 472 1.92 -8.62 -26.12
C LEU A 472 3.19 -8.90 -26.92
N VAL A 473 3.89 -9.96 -26.54
CA VAL A 473 5.15 -10.36 -27.15
C VAL A 473 4.87 -11.37 -28.25
N LYS A 474 5.24 -11.02 -29.48
CA LYS A 474 5.21 -11.96 -30.61
C LYS A 474 6.53 -12.70 -30.68
N GLN A 475 6.46 -13.94 -31.15
CA GLN A 475 7.65 -14.70 -31.49
C GLN A 475 8.33 -14.03 -32.69
N ASP A 476 9.64 -13.85 -32.65
CA ASP A 476 10.40 -13.40 -33.81
C ASP A 476 10.30 -14.46 -34.90
N VAL A 477 9.71 -14.09 -36.03
CA VAL A 477 9.70 -14.91 -37.25
C VAL A 477 10.96 -14.55 -38.02
N PRO A 478 11.85 -15.49 -38.33
CA PRO A 478 13.03 -15.21 -39.14
C PRO A 478 12.59 -14.57 -40.47
N PHE A 479 13.33 -13.52 -40.90
CA PHE A 479 13.01 -12.74 -42.10
C PHE A 479 12.83 -13.60 -43.36
N GLU A 480 13.51 -14.75 -43.38
CA GLU A 480 13.43 -15.74 -44.46
C GLU A 480 12.00 -16.40 -44.63
N LEU A 481 11.21 -16.43 -43.54
CA LEU A 481 9.85 -16.97 -43.58
C LEU A 481 8.78 -15.90 -43.88
N LEU A 482 9.12 -14.62 -43.83
CA LEU A 482 8.20 -13.52 -44.14
C LEU A 482 8.00 -13.36 -45.67
N GLY A 483 8.97 -13.82 -46.47
CA GLY A 483 8.88 -13.80 -47.93
C GLY A 483 7.91 -14.83 -48.57
N THR A 484 7.52 -15.86 -47.78
CA THR A 484 6.63 -16.91 -48.27
C THR A 484 5.14 -16.69 -47.95
N LEU A 485 4.81 -15.61 -47.22
CA LEU A 485 3.42 -15.28 -46.82
C LEU A 485 2.70 -14.31 -47.78
N ASN A 486 3.37 -13.85 -48.84
CA ASN A 486 2.79 -12.92 -49.82
C ASN A 486 2.39 -13.58 -51.19
N ASP A 487 2.48 -14.89 -51.31
CA ASP A 487 2.22 -15.57 -52.56
C ASP A 487 1.03 -16.60 -52.50
N ASP A 488 0.00 -16.31 -51.70
CA ASP A 488 -1.30 -17.01 -51.77
C ASP A 488 -2.49 -16.05 -51.67
#